data_85848d088396404128590af0a5a125b1
#
_entry.id   85848d088396404128590af0a5a125b1
#
_cell.length_a   1.000
_cell.length_b   1.000
_cell.length_c   1.000
_cell.angle_alpha   90.00
_cell.angle_beta   90.00
_cell.angle_gamma   90.00
#
_symmetry.space_group_name_H-M   'P 1'
#
loop_
_entity.id
_entity.type
_entity.pdbx_description
1 polymer ?
#
loop_
_entity_poly.entity_id
_entity_poly.type
_entity_poly.pdbx_seq_one_letter_code
_entity_poly.pdbx_strand_id
1 'polypeptide(L)'
;MAKISPTQRSLEYLREQGYHVEIVEKWNHWARIRQDLWGWCDLLALRKNEVLAVQVTASAVATRIKKIQDSPTVQFVRDAGIRIEVHGWRQNSKGEWVIRVEDIS
;
A
#
# COMPACT_ATOMS: atom_id res chain seq x y z
N MET A 1 18.23 17.29 0.84
CA MET A 1 16.81 16.98 0.58
C MET A 1 16.44 15.62 1.12
N ALA A 2 15.29 15.54 1.77
CA ALA A 2 14.79 14.27 2.23
C ALA A 2 14.36 13.40 1.03
N LYS A 3 14.68 12.12 1.09
CA LYS A 3 14.23 11.18 0.06
C LYS A 3 12.73 10.93 0.21
N ILE A 4 12.01 10.94 -0.90
CA ILE A 4 10.60 10.58 -0.90
C ILE A 4 10.50 9.06 -0.81
N SER A 5 9.79 8.55 0.19
CA SER A 5 9.62 7.11 0.38
C SER A 5 8.64 6.51 -0.64
N PRO A 6 8.67 5.20 -0.88
CA PRO A 6 7.65 4.56 -1.71
C PRO A 6 6.23 4.81 -1.21
N THR A 7 6.02 4.80 0.10
CA THR A 7 4.71 5.10 0.70
C THR A 7 4.24 6.50 0.33
N GLN A 8 5.14 7.50 0.42
CA GLN A 8 4.81 8.87 0.07
C GLN A 8 4.49 9.00 -1.42
N ARG A 9 5.21 8.27 -2.28
CA ARG A 9 4.92 8.25 -3.72
C ARG A 9 3.54 7.69 -4.02
N SER A 10 3.16 6.60 -3.36
CA SER A 10 1.83 6.01 -3.52
C SER A 10 0.74 6.94 -3.00
N LEU A 11 1.00 7.63 -1.89
CA LEU A 11 0.08 8.62 -1.33
C LEU A 11 -0.25 9.70 -2.38
N GLU A 12 0.77 10.27 -3.00
CA GLU A 12 0.61 11.31 -4.02
C GLU A 12 -0.07 10.75 -5.28
N TYR A 13 0.34 9.57 -5.73
CA TYR A 13 -0.25 8.89 -6.88
C TYR A 13 -1.76 8.69 -6.71
N LEU A 14 -2.18 8.24 -5.54
CA LEU A 14 -3.60 8.01 -5.25
C LEU A 14 -4.38 9.33 -5.11
N ARG A 15 -3.77 10.35 -4.51
CA ARG A 15 -4.39 11.67 -4.41
C ARG A 15 -4.67 12.28 -5.77
N GLU A 16 -3.76 12.10 -6.72
CA GLU A 16 -3.95 12.56 -8.10
C GLU A 16 -5.14 11.90 -8.78
N GLN A 17 -5.51 10.70 -8.33
CA GLN A 17 -6.68 9.97 -8.85
C GLN A 17 -7.97 10.31 -8.11
N GLY A 18 -7.94 11.27 -7.20
CA GLY A 18 -9.13 11.72 -6.49
C GLY A 18 -9.42 10.98 -5.18
N TYR A 19 -8.50 10.17 -4.70
CA TYR A 19 -8.67 9.52 -3.41
C TYR A 19 -8.31 10.43 -2.25
N HIS A 20 -9.07 10.31 -1.17
CA HIS A 20 -8.62 10.73 0.15
C HIS A 20 -7.81 9.58 0.73
N VAL A 21 -6.58 9.82 1.15
CA VAL A 21 -5.66 8.76 1.56
C VAL A 21 -5.18 8.96 2.99
N GLU A 22 -5.26 7.90 3.78
CA GLU A 22 -4.72 7.88 5.14
C GLU A 22 -3.57 6.88 5.23
N ILE A 23 -2.52 7.27 5.94
CA ILE A 23 -1.42 6.36 6.29
C ILE A 23 -1.86 5.56 7.50
N VAL A 24 -1.92 4.24 7.35
CA VAL A 24 -2.41 3.34 8.41
C VAL A 24 -1.31 2.42 8.94
N GLU A 25 -0.06 2.73 8.65
CA GLU A 25 1.08 2.11 9.31
C GLU A 25 1.52 3.01 10.47
N LYS A 26 1.80 2.42 11.63
CA LYS A 26 2.16 3.18 12.83
C LYS A 26 3.43 2.63 13.46
N TRP A 27 4.25 3.54 14.00
CA TRP A 27 5.37 3.16 14.84
C TRP A 27 4.85 2.76 16.22
N ASN A 28 5.25 1.57 16.68
CA ASN A 28 4.94 1.10 18.03
C ASN A 28 6.15 1.37 18.92
N HIS A 29 6.05 2.35 19.82
CA HIS A 29 7.14 2.75 20.70
C HIS A 29 7.56 1.64 21.68
N TRP A 30 6.61 0.83 22.12
CA TRP A 30 6.87 -0.21 23.10
C TRP A 30 7.61 -1.39 22.48
N ALA A 31 7.19 -1.84 21.30
CA ALA A 31 7.79 -2.95 20.60
C ALA A 31 8.94 -2.52 19.69
N ARG A 32 9.10 -1.21 19.44
CA ARG A 32 10.09 -0.62 18.53
C ARG A 32 9.99 -1.21 17.11
N ILE A 33 8.76 -1.41 16.65
CA ILE A 33 8.47 -1.91 15.32
C ILE A 33 7.41 -1.03 14.65
N ARG A 34 7.39 -1.08 13.32
CA ARG A 34 6.34 -0.47 12.52
C ARG A 34 5.22 -1.49 12.38
N GLN A 35 3.99 -1.06 12.67
CA GLN A 35 2.82 -1.93 12.56
C GLN A 35 1.90 -1.41 11.48
N ASP A 36 1.67 -2.24 10.47
CA ASP A 36 0.74 -1.96 9.39
C ASP A 36 -0.66 -2.43 9.81
N LEU A 37 -1.69 -1.78 9.27
CA LEU A 37 -3.05 -2.23 9.50
C LEU A 37 -3.20 -3.66 8.94
N TRP A 38 -3.74 -4.56 9.73
CA TRP A 38 -3.88 -6.00 9.42
C TRP A 38 -2.55 -6.71 9.16
N GLY A 39 -1.45 -6.08 9.52
CA GLY A 39 -0.12 -6.62 9.29
C GLY A 39 0.41 -6.43 7.87
N TRP A 40 -0.35 -5.80 6.96
CA TRP A 40 0.08 -5.62 5.56
C TRP A 40 -0.39 -4.33 4.89
N CYS A 41 -1.37 -3.63 5.43
CA CYS A 41 -1.91 -2.44 4.76
C CYS A 41 -1.19 -1.18 5.23
N ASP A 42 -0.57 -0.46 4.29
CA ASP A 42 0.16 0.78 4.57
C ASP A 42 -0.71 2.03 4.42
N LEU A 43 -1.62 2.00 3.44
CA LEU A 43 -2.48 3.13 3.09
C LEU A 43 -3.93 2.66 2.92
N LEU A 44 -4.88 3.48 3.37
CA LEU A 44 -6.29 3.35 2.99
C LEU A 44 -6.67 4.54 2.14
N ALA A 45 -7.26 4.27 1.00
CA ALA A 45 -7.68 5.28 0.05
C ALA A 45 -9.20 5.23 -0.13
N LEU A 46 -9.83 6.37 0.03
CA LEU A 46 -11.29 6.49 -0.02
C LEU A 46 -11.72 7.38 -1.18
N ARG A 47 -12.69 6.91 -1.92
CA ARG A 47 -13.33 7.65 -2.98
C ARG A 47 -14.80 7.25 -2.97
N LYS A 48 -15.68 8.00 -3.64
CA LYS A 48 -17.12 7.71 -3.59
C LYS A 48 -17.39 6.23 -3.92
N ASN A 49 -18.05 5.53 -2.98
CA ASN A 49 -18.42 4.12 -3.08
C ASN A 49 -17.22 3.17 -3.23
N GLU A 50 -16.02 3.59 -2.81
CA GLU A 50 -14.82 2.79 -2.99
C GLU A 50 -13.89 2.92 -1.80
N VAL A 51 -13.41 1.79 -1.31
CA VAL A 51 -12.34 1.71 -0.31
C VAL A 51 -11.23 0.84 -0.90
N LEU A 52 -10.01 1.36 -0.89
CA LEU A 52 -8.85 0.68 -1.43
C LEU A 52 -7.79 0.54 -0.34
N ALA A 53 -7.38 -0.70 -0.07
CA ALA A 53 -6.28 -1.01 0.84
C ALA A 53 -5.01 -1.23 0.02
N VAL A 54 -3.93 -0.57 0.40
CA VAL A 54 -2.70 -0.58 -0.39
C VAL A 54 -1.51 -1.01 0.45
N GLN A 55 -0.77 -1.99 -0.04
CA GLN A 55 0.56 -2.37 0.43
C GLN A 55 1.58 -1.76 -0.52
N VAL A 56 2.61 -1.10 0.03
CA VAL A 56 3.64 -0.43 -0.77
C VAL A 56 4.99 -1.13 -0.56
N THR A 57 5.74 -1.28 -1.63
CA THR A 57 7.09 -1.85 -1.56
C THR A 57 7.99 -1.21 -2.62
N ALA A 58 9.29 -1.24 -2.39
CA ALA A 58 10.26 -0.83 -3.39
C ALA A 58 10.48 -1.93 -4.43
N SER A 59 10.69 -3.19 -4.01
CA SER A 59 11.11 -4.24 -4.95
C SER A 59 10.51 -5.61 -4.70
N ALA A 60 9.70 -5.77 -3.67
CA ALA A 60 9.24 -7.09 -3.23
C ALA A 60 7.76 -7.34 -3.52
N VAL A 61 7.30 -6.99 -4.74
CA VAL A 61 5.88 -7.10 -5.12
C VAL A 61 5.34 -8.52 -4.94
N ALA A 62 6.01 -9.51 -5.51
CA ALA A 62 5.56 -10.91 -5.43
C ALA A 62 5.51 -11.40 -3.98
N THR A 63 6.51 -11.08 -3.19
CA THR A 63 6.58 -11.45 -1.76
C THR A 63 5.44 -10.81 -0.98
N ARG A 64 5.13 -9.55 -1.27
CA ARG A 64 4.04 -8.83 -0.59
C ARG A 64 2.68 -9.40 -0.97
N ILE A 65 2.48 -9.76 -2.23
CA ILE A 65 1.24 -10.41 -2.67
C ILE A 65 1.03 -11.71 -1.90
N LYS A 66 2.06 -12.55 -1.80
CA LYS A 66 1.97 -13.80 -1.06
C LYS A 66 1.66 -13.57 0.41
N LYS A 67 2.32 -12.59 1.03
CA LYS A 67 2.07 -12.22 2.43
C LYS A 67 0.61 -11.86 2.67
N ILE A 68 0.02 -11.07 1.77
CA ILE A 68 -1.38 -10.67 1.87
C ILE A 68 -2.30 -11.87 1.68
N GLN A 69 -2.05 -12.69 0.65
CA GLN A 69 -2.87 -13.86 0.36
C GLN A 69 -2.85 -14.88 1.49
N ASP A 70 -1.73 -14.97 2.22
CA ASP A 70 -1.59 -15.87 3.36
C ASP A 70 -2.12 -15.27 4.66
N SER A 71 -2.51 -14.00 4.66
CA SER A 71 -2.98 -13.31 5.86
C SER A 71 -4.37 -13.80 6.28
N PRO A 72 -4.60 -14.02 7.58
CA PRO A 72 -5.93 -14.42 8.06
C PRO A 72 -6.99 -13.32 7.90
N THR A 73 -6.59 -12.07 7.63
CA THR A 73 -7.52 -10.95 7.48
C THR A 73 -7.98 -10.71 6.05
N VAL A 74 -7.26 -11.23 5.04
CA VAL A 74 -7.51 -10.87 3.64
C VAL A 74 -8.93 -11.18 3.18
N GLN A 75 -9.49 -12.31 3.60
CA GLN A 75 -10.84 -12.69 3.19
C GLN A 75 -11.89 -11.75 3.78
N PHE A 76 -11.70 -11.33 5.04
CA PHE A 76 -12.60 -10.35 5.66
C PHE A 76 -12.57 -9.00 4.92
N VAL A 77 -11.40 -8.58 4.48
CA VAL A 77 -11.23 -7.33 3.73
C VAL A 77 -11.97 -7.43 2.40
N ARG A 78 -11.78 -8.54 1.67
CA ARG A 78 -12.47 -8.79 0.40
C ARG A 78 -13.98 -8.88 0.57
N ASP A 79 -14.43 -9.59 1.60
CA ASP A 79 -15.87 -9.76 1.86
C ASP A 79 -16.54 -8.43 2.21
N ALA A 80 -15.80 -7.49 2.77
CA ALA A 80 -16.30 -6.15 3.07
C ALA A 80 -16.38 -5.26 1.82
N GLY A 81 -15.97 -5.76 0.66
CA GLY A 81 -15.97 -4.97 -0.59
C GLY A 81 -14.80 -4.02 -0.72
N ILE A 82 -13.76 -4.20 0.08
CA ILE A 82 -12.56 -3.38 0.03
C ILE A 82 -11.63 -3.93 -1.06
N ARG A 83 -11.23 -3.08 -1.99
CA ARG A 83 -10.27 -3.45 -3.02
C ARG A 83 -8.86 -3.49 -2.43
N ILE A 84 -8.00 -4.31 -3.02
CA ILE A 84 -6.63 -4.48 -2.54
C ILE A 84 -5.65 -4.32 -3.71
N GLU A 85 -4.66 -3.44 -3.52
CA GLU A 85 -3.58 -3.25 -4.49
C GLU A 85 -2.23 -3.33 -3.81
N VAL A 86 -1.23 -3.85 -4.53
CA VAL A 86 0.17 -3.78 -4.14
C VAL A 86 0.87 -2.83 -5.10
N HIS A 87 1.54 -1.81 -4.56
CA HIS A 87 2.29 -0.82 -5.34
C HIS A 87 3.79 -1.07 -5.20
N GLY A 88 4.45 -1.33 -6.32
CA GLY A 88 5.90 -1.44 -6.38
C GLY A 88 6.50 -0.24 -7.09
N TRP A 89 7.51 0.38 -6.48
CA TRP A 89 8.17 1.55 -7.04
C TRP A 89 9.62 1.23 -7.40
N ARG A 90 10.00 1.54 -8.63
CA ARG A 90 11.38 1.36 -9.10
C ARG A 90 11.79 2.53 -10.00
N GLN A 91 13.09 2.71 -10.15
CA GLN A 91 13.61 3.65 -11.13
C GLN A 91 13.88 2.91 -12.45
N ASN A 92 13.52 3.55 -13.56
CA ASN A 92 13.86 3.03 -14.88
C ASN A 92 15.31 3.44 -15.26
N SER A 93 15.74 3.10 -16.47
CA SER A 93 17.09 3.41 -16.95
C SER A 93 17.38 4.91 -17.04
N LYS A 94 16.33 5.74 -17.08
CA LYS A 94 16.46 7.21 -17.14
C LYS A 94 16.41 7.84 -15.75
N GLY A 95 16.33 7.05 -14.68
CA GLY A 95 16.22 7.54 -13.31
C GLY A 95 14.81 7.99 -12.92
N GLU A 96 13.83 7.77 -13.76
CA GLU A 96 12.44 8.13 -13.46
C GLU A 96 11.80 7.06 -12.58
N TRP A 97 10.96 7.49 -11.63
CA TRP A 97 10.22 6.57 -10.79
C TRP A 97 8.98 6.07 -11.52
N VAL A 98 8.83 4.75 -11.59
CA VAL A 98 7.68 4.10 -12.21
C VAL A 98 7.00 3.19 -11.21
N ILE A 99 5.68 3.12 -11.28
CA ILE A 99 4.87 2.30 -10.40
C ILE A 99 4.44 1.02 -11.12
N ARG A 100 4.48 -0.09 -10.37
CA ARG A 100 3.83 -1.34 -10.77
C ARG A 100 2.63 -1.52 -9.82
N VAL A 101 1.42 -1.59 -10.38
CA VAL A 101 0.20 -1.82 -9.60
C VAL A 101 -0.30 -3.22 -9.87
N GLU A 102 -0.44 -4.01 -8.81
CA GLU A 102 -1.06 -5.33 -8.88
C GLU A 102 -2.35 -5.31 -8.08
N ASP A 103 -3.47 -5.52 -8.75
CA ASP A 103 -4.78 -5.60 -8.12
C ASP A 103 -5.03 -7.06 -7.71
N ILE A 104 -5.18 -7.28 -6.42
CA ILE A 104 -5.42 -8.61 -5.85
C ILE A 104 -6.73 -8.66 -5.07
N SER A 105 -7.65 -7.80 -5.45
CA SER A 105 -8.98 -7.69 -4.81
C SER A 105 -9.76 -9.00 -4.79
#